data_4680584649afb9daf713584608dc7ffc
#
_entry.id   4680584649afb9daf713584608dc7ffc
#
_cell.length_a   1.000
_cell.length_b   1.000
_cell.length_c   1.000
_cell.angle_alpha   90.00
_cell.angle_beta   90.00
_cell.angle_gamma   90.00
#
_symmetry.space_group_name_H-M   'P 1'
#
loop_
_entity.id
_entity.type
_entity.pdbx_description
1 polymer ?
#
loop_
_entity_poly.entity_id
_entity_poly.type
_entity_poly.pdbx_seq_one_letter_code
_entity_poly.pdbx_strand_id
1 'polypeptide(L)'
;MNLSRSRIIVAVATLLWVAHVAVCVSLGAKSPGPFLSDLIQLVLGVLVIGSMLLAADRSEGMARAFWRLGVAAYGLWTIAQALGVYNDLARTPVVSWVTNLLFCFWFAPLAMALFLDPEHETGRIDAILVLDFVQAMLICVAAYVYFFYLPKSDTVLSHEVWAPYFGGYALVALAFVLRAIFAHSRDVRVLFGSMGLFLSLSGCVDALYYYGPGQILKTGQWFDLLWSVLLVVPMVIATAWKQAEAPVIPLEPKRAKRIYAEVSYLLYPVLVLIMSLRIAQQRLMLAALVVLLSFISSSARMLVTQSRMMLAKEALRREASRDSLTSLWNHKAILEVLERELLRSERDHQPVGVIMVDVDHFKKVNDSRGHVAGDAVLRIIASGIAAMVRPYDSVGRYGGEEFLIIAPGCGLGETWELAERVRTHVASCSIMAGGAPVQVTLSLGVATGENSADLEKALSGADAALYRAKAAGRNRVEPSLGRAAGAGQGTAPTAERDFWI
;
A
#
# COMPACT_ATOMS: atom_id res chain seq x y z
N MET A 1 26.16 -0.85 -25.81
CA MET A 1 27.06 0.03 -25.02
C MET A 1 27.19 -0.37 -23.55
N ASN A 2 26.11 -0.80 -22.86
CA ASN A 2 26.16 -1.16 -21.44
C ASN A 2 26.89 -2.48 -21.09
N LEU A 3 26.88 -3.49 -21.96
CA LEU A 3 27.59 -4.75 -21.77
C LEU A 3 29.11 -4.60 -21.74
N SER A 4 29.66 -3.63 -22.47
CA SER A 4 31.11 -3.33 -22.45
C SER A 4 31.53 -2.71 -21.11
N ARG A 5 30.72 -1.78 -20.55
CA ARG A 5 31.00 -1.14 -19.28
C ARG A 5 30.96 -2.13 -18.10
N SER A 6 29.98 -3.02 -18.05
CA SER A 6 29.89 -4.08 -17.02
C SER A 6 31.12 -5.00 -17.05
N ARG A 7 31.58 -5.40 -18.24
CA ARG A 7 32.77 -6.24 -18.41
C ARG A 7 34.05 -5.52 -17.95
N ILE A 8 34.17 -4.22 -18.22
CA ILE A 8 35.30 -3.41 -17.78
C ILE A 8 35.33 -3.33 -16.26
N ILE A 9 34.18 -3.05 -15.60
CA ILE A 9 34.09 -2.98 -14.13
C ILE A 9 34.55 -4.31 -13.51
N VAL A 10 34.04 -5.44 -14.00
CA VAL A 10 34.43 -6.77 -13.48
C VAL A 10 35.92 -7.05 -13.70
N ALA A 11 36.46 -6.73 -14.87
CA ALA A 11 37.88 -6.93 -15.17
C ALA A 11 38.77 -6.09 -14.26
N VAL A 12 38.44 -4.80 -14.05
CA VAL A 12 39.18 -3.91 -13.16
C VAL A 12 39.10 -4.38 -11.70
N ALA A 13 37.91 -4.81 -11.25
CA ALA A 13 37.74 -5.34 -9.90
C ALA A 13 38.54 -6.63 -9.67
N THR A 14 38.56 -7.52 -10.67
CA THR A 14 39.37 -8.73 -10.60
C THR A 14 40.89 -8.39 -10.51
N LEU A 15 41.36 -7.45 -11.31
CA LEU A 15 42.74 -6.98 -11.26
C LEU A 15 43.10 -6.38 -9.89
N LEU A 16 42.21 -5.54 -9.35
CA LEU A 16 42.38 -4.92 -8.02
C LEU A 16 42.40 -6.00 -6.92
N TRP A 17 41.52 -7.00 -7.02
CA TRP A 17 41.50 -8.11 -6.06
C TRP A 17 42.80 -8.92 -6.10
N VAL A 18 43.32 -9.24 -7.30
CA VAL A 18 44.65 -9.89 -7.44
C VAL A 18 45.76 -9.03 -6.87
N ALA A 19 45.74 -7.71 -7.12
CA ALA A 19 46.69 -6.78 -6.51
C ALA A 19 46.59 -6.79 -4.99
N HIS A 20 45.36 -6.88 -4.44
CA HIS A 20 45.13 -6.95 -3.01
C HIS A 20 45.73 -8.23 -2.39
N VAL A 21 45.55 -9.37 -3.05
CA VAL A 21 46.19 -10.63 -2.65
C VAL A 21 47.74 -10.45 -2.61
N ALA A 22 48.30 -9.85 -3.65
CA ALA A 22 49.74 -9.60 -3.68
C ALA A 22 50.21 -8.68 -2.54
N VAL A 23 49.47 -7.64 -2.22
CA VAL A 23 49.78 -6.73 -1.08
C VAL A 23 49.70 -7.50 0.24
N CYS A 24 48.62 -8.23 0.50
CA CYS A 24 48.48 -8.99 1.75
C CYS A 24 49.56 -10.09 1.92
N VAL A 25 49.98 -10.73 0.86
CA VAL A 25 50.98 -11.79 0.90
C VAL A 25 52.41 -11.21 1.02
N SER A 26 52.75 -10.14 0.28
CA SER A 26 54.12 -9.62 0.22
C SER A 26 54.43 -8.61 1.34
N LEU A 27 53.52 -7.76 1.71
CA LEU A 27 53.69 -6.69 2.69
C LEU A 27 53.06 -7.03 4.05
N GLY A 28 51.91 -7.67 4.03
CA GLY A 28 51.18 -8.00 5.24
C GLY A 28 50.91 -6.78 6.14
N ALA A 29 51.13 -6.92 7.45
CA ALA A 29 50.99 -5.85 8.42
C ALA A 29 52.13 -4.81 8.44
N LYS A 30 53.14 -4.96 7.56
CA LYS A 30 54.23 -4.01 7.45
C LYS A 30 53.85 -2.82 6.59
N SER A 31 54.24 -1.60 7.02
CA SER A 31 54.02 -0.39 6.21
C SER A 31 54.71 -0.53 4.84
N PRO A 32 54.07 -0.18 3.69
CA PRO A 32 52.72 0.46 3.55
C PRO A 32 51.53 -0.54 3.33
N GLY A 33 51.67 -1.80 3.74
CA GLY A 33 50.66 -2.84 3.48
C GLY A 33 49.23 -2.46 3.91
N PRO A 34 48.95 -2.08 5.18
CA PRO A 34 47.62 -1.69 5.63
C PRO A 34 47.02 -0.55 4.80
N PHE A 35 47.79 0.51 4.56
CA PHE A 35 47.34 1.65 3.74
C PHE A 35 46.98 1.23 2.30
N LEU A 36 47.78 0.37 1.66
CA LEU A 36 47.48 -0.10 0.32
C LEU A 36 46.25 -1.03 0.30
N SER A 37 46.04 -1.84 1.34
CA SER A 37 44.83 -2.66 1.54
C SER A 37 43.57 -1.78 1.58
N ASP A 38 43.56 -0.75 2.43
CA ASP A 38 42.45 0.18 2.59
C ASP A 38 42.19 1.01 1.34
N LEU A 39 43.24 1.43 0.63
CA LEU A 39 43.09 2.11 -0.65
C LEU A 39 42.47 1.25 -1.74
N ILE A 40 42.84 -0.05 -1.83
CA ILE A 40 42.24 -0.96 -2.77
C ILE A 40 40.76 -1.18 -2.43
N GLN A 41 40.40 -1.37 -1.16
CA GLN A 41 39.01 -1.51 -0.71
C GLN A 41 38.20 -0.25 -1.03
N LEU A 42 38.78 0.95 -0.86
CA LEU A 42 38.13 2.20 -1.24
C LEU A 42 37.79 2.24 -2.74
N VAL A 43 38.74 1.88 -3.60
CA VAL A 43 38.51 1.83 -5.06
C VAL A 43 37.47 0.78 -5.43
N LEU A 44 37.48 -0.39 -4.79
CA LEU A 44 36.44 -1.40 -4.96
C LEU A 44 35.06 -0.88 -4.56
N GLY A 45 34.95 -0.12 -3.46
CA GLY A 45 33.71 0.55 -3.03
C GLY A 45 33.15 1.49 -4.10
N VAL A 46 34.01 2.29 -4.74
CA VAL A 46 33.61 3.16 -5.87
C VAL A 46 33.08 2.34 -7.06
N LEU A 47 33.72 1.20 -7.36
CA LEU A 47 33.27 0.31 -8.43
C LEU A 47 31.92 -0.35 -8.11
N VAL A 48 31.66 -0.69 -6.85
CA VAL A 48 30.34 -1.16 -6.40
C VAL A 48 29.26 -0.12 -6.69
N ILE A 49 29.49 1.14 -6.30
CA ILE A 49 28.58 2.25 -6.56
C ILE A 49 28.31 2.38 -8.06
N GLY A 50 29.37 2.40 -8.88
CA GLY A 50 29.23 2.45 -10.34
C GLY A 50 28.42 1.30 -10.93
N SER A 51 28.60 0.08 -10.43
CA SER A 51 27.84 -1.10 -10.86
C SER A 51 26.36 -1.00 -10.50
N MET A 52 26.06 -0.51 -9.29
CA MET A 52 24.68 -0.30 -8.82
C MET A 52 23.97 0.83 -9.58
N LEU A 53 24.67 1.91 -9.91
CA LEU A 53 24.13 2.97 -10.79
C LEU A 53 23.76 2.42 -12.16
N LEU A 54 24.61 1.61 -12.78
CA LEU A 54 24.32 0.94 -14.05
C LEU A 54 23.13 -0.04 -13.94
N ALA A 55 22.98 -0.70 -12.80
CA ALA A 55 21.82 -1.56 -12.54
C ALA A 55 20.54 -0.73 -12.36
N ALA A 56 20.60 0.39 -11.63
CA ALA A 56 19.49 1.31 -11.47
C ALA A 56 19.01 1.91 -12.80
N ASP A 57 19.94 2.29 -13.68
CA ASP A 57 19.62 2.85 -15.00
C ASP A 57 18.94 1.83 -15.94
N ARG A 58 19.17 0.53 -15.72
CA ARG A 58 18.56 -0.58 -16.44
C ARG A 58 17.27 -1.10 -15.82
N SER A 59 16.84 -0.48 -14.74
CA SER A 59 15.71 -0.93 -13.93
C SER A 59 14.60 0.10 -13.87
N GLU A 60 13.38 -0.36 -13.59
CA GLU A 60 12.21 0.46 -13.38
C GLU A 60 11.55 0.16 -12.03
N GLY A 61 10.67 1.05 -11.58
CA GLY A 61 9.87 0.86 -10.38
C GLY A 61 10.71 0.51 -9.13
N MET A 62 10.28 -0.53 -8.44
CA MET A 62 10.91 -1.02 -7.21
C MET A 62 12.38 -1.40 -7.40
N ALA A 63 12.75 -2.07 -8.49
CA ALA A 63 14.13 -2.51 -8.73
C ALA A 63 15.08 -1.30 -8.86
N ARG A 64 14.65 -0.23 -9.53
CA ARG A 64 15.41 1.03 -9.58
C ARG A 64 15.62 1.64 -8.21
N ALA A 65 14.55 1.67 -7.37
CA ALA A 65 14.63 2.18 -6.01
C ALA A 65 15.58 1.33 -5.14
N PHE A 66 15.52 0.00 -5.25
CA PHE A 66 16.41 -0.93 -4.56
C PHE A 66 17.89 -0.62 -4.85
N TRP A 67 18.25 -0.49 -6.14
CA TRP A 67 19.63 -0.19 -6.53
C TRP A 67 20.07 1.21 -6.10
N ARG A 68 19.19 2.22 -6.12
CA ARG A 68 19.48 3.56 -5.60
C ARG A 68 19.74 3.57 -4.10
N LEU A 69 18.99 2.78 -3.32
CA LEU A 69 19.27 2.60 -1.90
C LEU A 69 20.59 1.88 -1.67
N GLY A 70 20.95 0.91 -2.51
CA GLY A 70 22.28 0.31 -2.52
C GLY A 70 23.38 1.33 -2.79
N VAL A 71 23.21 2.23 -3.77
CA VAL A 71 24.13 3.34 -4.04
C VAL A 71 24.30 4.24 -2.81
N ALA A 72 23.22 4.60 -2.14
CA ALA A 72 23.27 5.41 -0.93
C ALA A 72 24.02 4.71 0.21
N ALA A 73 23.76 3.42 0.42
CA ALA A 73 24.43 2.59 1.43
C ALA A 73 25.94 2.52 1.17
N TYR A 74 26.33 2.08 -0.02
CA TYR A 74 27.75 1.98 -0.36
C TYR A 74 28.44 3.35 -0.50
N GLY A 75 27.69 4.42 -0.79
CA GLY A 75 28.18 5.79 -0.72
C GLY A 75 28.61 6.15 0.70
N LEU A 76 27.78 5.89 1.71
CA LEU A 76 28.12 6.09 3.12
C LEU A 76 29.33 5.24 3.54
N TRP A 77 29.35 3.96 3.16
CA TRP A 77 30.46 3.06 3.43
C TRP A 77 31.77 3.55 2.80
N THR A 78 31.73 3.96 1.52
CA THR A 78 32.92 4.45 0.80
C THR A 78 33.47 5.75 1.40
N ILE A 79 32.59 6.66 1.85
CA ILE A 79 33.00 7.87 2.56
C ILE A 79 33.66 7.50 3.89
N ALA A 80 33.08 6.55 4.65
CA ALA A 80 33.68 6.06 5.89
C ALA A 80 35.09 5.49 5.66
N GLN A 81 35.24 4.67 4.61
CA GLN A 81 36.52 4.08 4.23
C GLN A 81 37.55 5.16 3.82
N ALA A 82 37.13 6.18 3.05
CA ALA A 82 37.98 7.29 2.66
C ALA A 82 38.49 8.09 3.88
N LEU A 83 37.62 8.30 4.88
CA LEU A 83 38.01 8.93 6.14
C LEU A 83 38.96 8.05 6.95
N GLY A 84 38.80 6.73 6.91
CA GLY A 84 39.75 5.76 7.49
C GLY A 84 41.13 5.91 6.86
N VAL A 85 41.23 5.85 5.54
CA VAL A 85 42.47 6.05 4.78
C VAL A 85 43.12 7.40 5.09
N TYR A 86 42.30 8.46 5.21
CA TYR A 86 42.81 9.79 5.60
C TYR A 86 43.40 9.82 7.02
N ASN A 87 42.73 9.16 8.00
CA ASN A 87 43.24 9.09 9.37
C ASN A 87 44.58 8.35 9.45
N ASP A 88 44.76 7.30 8.65
CA ASP A 88 46.04 6.56 8.57
C ASP A 88 47.16 7.43 8.01
N LEU A 89 46.87 8.23 6.98
CA LEU A 89 47.82 9.18 6.39
C LEU A 89 48.19 10.31 7.35
N ALA A 90 47.17 10.90 7.99
CA ALA A 90 47.34 12.09 8.85
C ALA A 90 47.94 11.74 10.21
N ARG A 91 48.05 10.45 10.57
CA ARG A 91 48.48 9.96 11.89
C ARG A 91 47.74 10.60 13.07
N THR A 92 46.54 11.14 12.82
CA THR A 92 45.72 11.81 13.81
C THR A 92 44.33 11.17 13.83
N PRO A 93 43.80 10.73 14.99
CA PRO A 93 42.49 10.13 15.08
C PRO A 93 41.36 11.20 15.06
N VAL A 94 41.54 12.28 14.31
CA VAL A 94 40.67 13.48 14.38
C VAL A 94 39.23 13.21 14.00
N VAL A 95 38.92 12.12 13.26
CA VAL A 95 37.60 11.90 12.71
C VAL A 95 37.05 10.46 12.97
N SER A 96 37.66 9.72 13.89
CA SER A 96 37.31 8.31 14.15
C SER A 96 35.84 8.10 14.52
N TRP A 97 35.22 9.01 15.26
CA TRP A 97 33.81 8.93 15.62
C TRP A 97 32.87 9.11 14.41
N VAL A 98 33.26 9.98 13.44
CA VAL A 98 32.47 10.17 12.20
C VAL A 98 32.57 8.92 11.32
N THR A 99 33.74 8.33 11.18
CA THR A 99 33.95 7.08 10.44
C THR A 99 33.06 5.98 10.99
N ASN A 100 33.09 5.77 12.30
CA ASN A 100 32.26 4.77 12.97
C ASN A 100 30.76 5.04 12.83
N LEU A 101 30.36 6.31 12.92
CA LEU A 101 28.96 6.72 12.71
C LEU A 101 28.48 6.41 11.28
N LEU A 102 29.31 6.69 10.27
CA LEU A 102 29.00 6.39 8.87
C LEU A 102 28.92 4.88 8.61
N PHE A 103 29.79 4.08 9.24
CA PHE A 103 29.69 2.62 9.22
C PHE A 103 28.43 2.09 9.91
N CYS A 104 27.85 2.82 10.85
CA CYS A 104 26.51 2.47 11.37
C CYS A 104 25.40 2.88 10.39
N PHE A 105 25.52 4.05 9.75
CA PHE A 105 24.48 4.60 8.91
C PHE A 105 24.32 3.91 7.55
N TRP A 106 25.33 3.20 7.05
CA TRP A 106 25.22 2.48 5.79
C TRP A 106 24.10 1.41 5.80
N PHE A 107 23.72 0.91 6.99
CA PHE A 107 22.60 0.00 7.15
C PHE A 107 21.22 0.62 6.91
N ALA A 108 21.07 1.93 7.14
CA ALA A 108 19.77 2.59 7.05
C ALA A 108 19.14 2.46 5.64
N PRO A 109 19.85 2.78 4.53
CA PRO A 109 19.30 2.57 3.20
C PRO A 109 19.02 1.10 2.87
N LEU A 110 19.85 0.16 3.37
CA LEU A 110 19.62 -1.27 3.18
C LEU A 110 18.36 -1.73 3.91
N ALA A 111 18.17 -1.31 5.16
CA ALA A 111 16.96 -1.60 5.91
C ALA A 111 15.72 -1.01 5.23
N MET A 112 15.81 0.20 4.65
CA MET A 112 14.72 0.78 3.86
C MET A 112 14.34 -0.07 2.66
N ALA A 113 15.30 -0.75 2.03
CA ALA A 113 15.00 -1.62 0.90
C ALA A 113 14.02 -2.75 1.26
N LEU A 114 13.97 -3.18 2.53
CA LEU A 114 13.00 -4.16 3.02
C LEU A 114 11.53 -3.70 2.86
N PHE A 115 11.28 -2.40 2.80
CA PHE A 115 9.94 -1.82 2.77
C PHE A 115 9.51 -1.33 1.38
N LEU A 116 10.34 -1.54 0.36
CA LEU A 116 9.97 -1.22 -1.02
C LEU A 116 8.79 -2.07 -1.46
N ASP A 117 7.71 -1.45 -1.92
CA ASP A 117 6.53 -2.13 -2.44
C ASP A 117 6.63 -2.29 -3.97
N PRO A 118 6.50 -3.52 -4.51
CA PRO A 118 6.49 -3.76 -5.95
C PRO A 118 5.33 -3.09 -6.69
N GLU A 119 4.22 -2.84 -5.98
CA GLU A 119 2.98 -2.28 -6.56
C GLU A 119 2.93 -0.75 -6.50
N HIS A 120 3.88 -0.09 -5.82
CA HIS A 120 3.91 1.37 -5.76
C HIS A 120 4.70 1.96 -6.95
N GLU A 121 4.06 2.82 -7.71
CA GLU A 121 4.73 3.70 -8.66
C GLU A 121 5.67 4.66 -7.91
N THR A 122 6.96 4.34 -7.95
CA THR A 122 8.01 5.09 -7.25
C THR A 122 8.33 6.40 -8.01
N GLY A 123 7.53 7.43 -7.81
CA GLY A 123 7.80 8.77 -8.37
C GLY A 123 7.73 9.90 -7.35
N ARG A 124 7.14 9.66 -6.18
CA ARG A 124 7.00 10.67 -5.12
C ARG A 124 7.57 10.15 -3.80
N ILE A 125 8.26 11.02 -3.08
CA ILE A 125 8.69 10.76 -1.71
C ILE A 125 7.40 10.61 -0.87
N ASP A 126 7.13 9.38 -0.46
CA ASP A 126 5.96 9.05 0.35
C ASP A 126 6.27 9.32 1.83
N ALA A 127 5.29 9.85 2.58
CA ALA A 127 5.40 10.08 4.02
C ALA A 127 5.77 8.80 4.80
N ILE A 128 5.27 7.63 4.37
CA ILE A 128 5.62 6.34 4.97
C ILE A 128 7.11 6.05 4.77
N LEU A 129 7.65 6.26 3.57
CA LEU A 129 9.07 6.06 3.28
C LEU A 129 9.97 6.98 4.13
N VAL A 130 9.55 8.23 4.35
CA VAL A 130 10.27 9.17 5.23
C VAL A 130 10.27 8.68 6.67
N LEU A 131 9.13 8.18 7.17
CA LEU A 131 9.02 7.65 8.53
C LEU A 131 9.85 6.37 8.71
N ASP A 132 9.89 5.49 7.72
CA ASP A 132 10.74 4.30 7.71
C ASP A 132 12.22 4.67 7.71
N PHE A 133 12.60 5.72 6.98
CA PHE A 133 13.96 6.26 7.02
C PHE A 133 14.32 6.81 8.39
N VAL A 134 13.43 7.58 9.02
CA VAL A 134 13.63 8.08 10.39
C VAL A 134 13.84 6.93 11.37
N GLN A 135 13.04 5.87 11.27
CA GLN A 135 13.20 4.67 12.10
C GLN A 135 14.55 3.99 11.89
N ALA A 136 14.96 3.81 10.64
CA ALA A 136 16.25 3.23 10.31
C ALA A 136 17.41 4.07 10.86
N MET A 137 17.33 5.39 10.76
CA MET A 137 18.31 6.32 11.33
C MET A 137 18.37 6.23 12.85
N LEU A 138 17.22 6.11 13.54
CA LEU A 138 17.18 5.95 14.99
C LEU A 138 17.87 4.64 15.44
N ILE A 139 17.71 3.55 14.68
CA ILE A 139 18.45 2.30 14.94
C ILE A 139 19.96 2.52 14.79
N CYS A 140 20.38 3.20 13.73
CA CYS A 140 21.79 3.47 13.49
C CYS A 140 22.40 4.35 14.59
N VAL A 141 21.67 5.37 15.06
CA VAL A 141 22.07 6.20 16.20
C VAL A 141 22.15 5.36 17.48
N ALA A 142 21.15 4.55 17.76
CA ALA A 142 21.16 3.67 18.92
C ALA A 142 22.32 2.66 18.89
N ALA A 143 22.63 2.10 17.71
CA ALA A 143 23.76 1.22 17.49
C ALA A 143 25.08 1.95 17.73
N TYR A 144 25.25 3.16 17.17
CA TYR A 144 26.43 3.98 17.40
C TYR A 144 26.64 4.30 18.89
N VAL A 145 25.60 4.73 19.59
CA VAL A 145 25.65 5.00 21.03
C VAL A 145 26.04 3.75 21.80
N TYR A 146 25.44 2.63 21.46
CA TYR A 146 25.67 1.35 22.12
C TYR A 146 27.10 0.84 21.92
N PHE A 147 27.64 0.88 20.70
CA PHE A 147 28.92 0.24 20.39
C PHE A 147 30.13 1.16 20.54
N PHE A 148 29.99 2.46 20.34
CA PHE A 148 31.10 3.38 20.26
C PHE A 148 31.10 4.48 21.31
N TYR A 149 29.94 4.92 21.79
CA TYR A 149 29.86 6.03 22.73
C TYR A 149 29.88 5.59 24.22
N LEU A 150 29.25 4.47 24.52
CA LEU A 150 29.12 3.99 25.90
C LEU A 150 30.34 3.20 26.45
N PRO A 151 31.10 2.43 25.65
CA PRO A 151 32.23 1.66 26.18
C PRO A 151 33.32 2.60 26.69
N LYS A 152 33.53 2.62 28.01
CA LYS A 152 34.54 3.50 28.66
C LYS A 152 35.82 2.80 29.09
N SER A 153 36.06 1.54 28.83
CA SER A 153 37.30 0.86 29.19
C SER A 153 37.40 -0.54 28.61
N ASP A 154 38.52 -1.19 28.74
CA ASP A 154 39.06 -2.48 28.34
C ASP A 154 38.12 -3.69 28.11
N THR A 155 36.81 -3.51 28.31
CA THR A 155 35.75 -4.50 28.07
C THR A 155 35.19 -4.50 26.65
N VAL A 156 35.76 -3.73 25.72
CA VAL A 156 35.30 -3.62 24.31
C VAL A 156 35.36 -4.98 23.57
N LEU A 157 36.11 -5.94 24.10
CA LEU A 157 36.24 -7.30 23.58
C LEU A 157 35.32 -8.34 24.24
N SER A 158 34.41 -7.92 25.14
CA SER A 158 33.51 -8.90 25.79
C SER A 158 32.41 -9.38 24.84
N HIS A 159 32.15 -10.70 24.83
CA HIS A 159 31.08 -11.34 24.07
C HIS A 159 29.72 -10.68 24.28
N GLU A 160 29.47 -10.11 25.42
CA GLU A 160 28.21 -9.44 25.76
C GLU A 160 27.93 -8.17 24.95
N VAL A 161 28.95 -7.46 24.47
CA VAL A 161 28.81 -6.22 23.70
C VAL A 161 28.44 -6.51 22.25
N TRP A 162 28.99 -7.57 21.65
CA TRP A 162 28.82 -7.87 20.23
C TRP A 162 27.64 -8.76 19.92
N ALA A 163 27.12 -9.54 20.87
CA ALA A 163 25.99 -10.44 20.66
C ALA A 163 24.73 -9.71 20.12
N PRO A 164 24.31 -8.54 20.60
CA PRO A 164 23.18 -7.80 20.03
C PRO A 164 23.44 -7.26 18.63
N TYR A 165 24.69 -6.90 18.29
CA TYR A 165 25.04 -6.48 16.93
C TYR A 165 24.86 -7.62 15.93
N PHE A 166 25.38 -8.82 16.24
CA PHE A 166 25.18 -10.00 15.41
C PHE A 166 23.72 -10.46 15.37
N GLY A 167 23.01 -10.34 16.49
CA GLY A 167 21.57 -10.56 16.54
C GLY A 167 20.81 -9.63 15.61
N GLY A 168 21.18 -8.36 15.54
CA GLY A 168 20.63 -7.37 14.61
C GLY A 168 20.91 -7.72 13.15
N TYR A 169 22.15 -8.09 12.83
CA TYR A 169 22.53 -8.57 11.49
C TYR A 169 21.71 -9.79 11.07
N ALA A 170 21.64 -10.78 11.94
CA ALA A 170 20.89 -12.01 11.68
C ALA A 170 19.40 -11.73 11.45
N LEU A 171 18.80 -10.84 12.23
CA LEU A 171 17.39 -10.45 12.07
C LEU A 171 17.14 -9.74 10.73
N VAL A 172 18.00 -8.79 10.34
CA VAL A 172 17.85 -8.08 9.07
C VAL A 172 18.11 -9.04 7.90
N ALA A 173 19.14 -9.88 7.96
CA ALA A 173 19.40 -10.89 6.96
C ALA A 173 18.22 -11.88 6.82
N LEU A 174 17.68 -12.34 7.95
CA LEU A 174 16.51 -13.23 7.98
C LEU A 174 15.28 -12.53 7.36
N ALA A 175 15.04 -11.26 7.65
CA ALA A 175 13.95 -10.50 7.05
C ALA A 175 14.07 -10.43 5.51
N PHE A 176 15.27 -10.19 4.98
CA PHE A 176 15.53 -10.24 3.53
C PHE A 176 15.30 -11.65 2.94
N VAL A 177 15.77 -12.70 3.61
CA VAL A 177 15.59 -14.09 3.18
C VAL A 177 14.10 -14.47 3.19
N LEU A 178 13.38 -14.17 4.26
CA LEU A 178 11.94 -14.43 4.34
C LEU A 178 11.19 -13.69 3.24
N ARG A 179 11.54 -12.43 2.99
CA ARG A 179 10.92 -11.68 1.89
C ARG A 179 11.20 -12.30 0.53
N ALA A 180 12.40 -12.85 0.31
CA ALA A 180 12.72 -13.55 -0.91
C ALA A 180 11.95 -14.88 -1.06
N ILE A 181 11.81 -15.65 0.03
CA ILE A 181 11.07 -16.91 0.05
C ILE A 181 9.60 -16.69 -0.29
N PHE A 182 8.98 -15.67 0.32
CA PHE A 182 7.58 -15.34 0.10
C PHE A 182 7.34 -14.40 -1.10
N ALA A 183 8.37 -14.13 -1.91
CA ALA A 183 8.26 -13.27 -3.07
C ALA A 183 7.51 -13.95 -4.23
N HIS A 184 6.57 -13.22 -4.82
CA HIS A 184 5.78 -13.66 -5.97
C HIS A 184 6.46 -13.35 -7.30
N SER A 185 7.27 -12.29 -7.37
CA SER A 185 8.01 -11.94 -8.56
C SER A 185 9.45 -12.47 -8.49
N ARG A 186 9.99 -12.83 -9.67
CA ARG A 186 11.39 -13.25 -9.81
C ARG A 186 12.33 -12.14 -9.35
N ASP A 187 12.03 -10.90 -9.69
CA ASP A 187 12.86 -9.75 -9.38
C ASP A 187 12.98 -9.53 -7.86
N VAL A 188 11.86 -9.57 -7.14
CA VAL A 188 11.85 -9.47 -5.68
C VAL A 188 12.68 -10.62 -5.08
N ARG A 189 12.46 -11.85 -5.55
CA ARG A 189 13.18 -13.03 -5.04
C ARG A 189 14.68 -12.91 -5.22
N VAL A 190 15.15 -12.49 -6.40
CA VAL A 190 16.58 -12.36 -6.70
C VAL A 190 17.19 -11.19 -5.92
N LEU A 191 16.57 -10.00 -5.91
CA LEU A 191 17.12 -8.84 -5.22
C LEU A 191 17.19 -9.05 -3.72
N PHE A 192 16.10 -9.49 -3.11
CA PHE A 192 16.04 -9.68 -1.66
C PHE A 192 16.82 -10.93 -1.21
N GLY A 193 16.80 -12.01 -1.99
CA GLY A 193 17.60 -13.20 -1.71
C GLY A 193 19.09 -12.95 -1.79
N SER A 194 19.55 -12.20 -2.80
CA SER A 194 20.96 -11.82 -2.92
C SER A 194 21.42 -10.89 -1.79
N MET A 195 20.57 -9.95 -1.36
CA MET A 195 20.89 -9.08 -0.22
C MET A 195 20.90 -9.86 1.10
N GLY A 196 19.94 -10.78 1.31
CA GLY A 196 19.92 -11.64 2.49
C GLY A 196 21.17 -12.53 2.58
N LEU A 197 21.60 -13.11 1.46
CA LEU A 197 22.86 -13.88 1.38
C LEU A 197 24.07 -13.00 1.68
N PHE A 198 24.14 -11.84 1.05
CA PHE A 198 25.23 -10.87 1.27
C PHE A 198 25.32 -10.46 2.75
N LEU A 199 24.21 -10.06 3.38
CA LEU A 199 24.19 -9.68 4.80
C LEU A 199 24.56 -10.85 5.72
N SER A 200 24.14 -12.09 5.40
CA SER A 200 24.54 -13.27 6.15
C SER A 200 26.05 -13.51 6.09
N LEU A 201 26.64 -13.41 4.89
CA LEU A 201 28.09 -13.54 4.68
C LEU A 201 28.85 -12.41 5.41
N SER A 202 28.37 -11.17 5.30
CA SER A 202 28.96 -10.02 6.00
C SER A 202 28.94 -10.20 7.52
N GLY A 203 27.80 -10.64 8.07
CA GLY A 203 27.70 -10.94 9.50
C GLY A 203 28.65 -12.06 9.95
N CYS A 204 28.88 -13.09 9.12
CA CYS A 204 29.86 -14.13 9.40
C CYS A 204 31.30 -13.60 9.39
N VAL A 205 31.64 -12.73 8.44
CA VAL A 205 32.99 -12.12 8.37
C VAL A 205 33.21 -11.19 9.56
N ASP A 206 32.23 -10.35 9.91
CA ASP A 206 32.27 -9.52 11.11
C ASP A 206 32.45 -10.38 12.38
N ALA A 207 31.68 -11.46 12.49
CA ALA A 207 31.76 -12.38 13.64
C ALA A 207 33.17 -13.00 13.76
N LEU A 208 33.75 -13.44 12.64
CA LEU A 208 35.12 -13.94 12.62
C LEU A 208 36.14 -12.87 13.03
N TYR A 209 35.94 -11.62 12.61
CA TYR A 209 36.80 -10.51 12.98
C TYR A 209 36.78 -10.21 14.47
N TYR A 210 35.61 -10.16 15.09
CA TYR A 210 35.46 -9.78 16.50
C TYR A 210 35.61 -10.93 17.49
N TYR A 211 35.30 -12.18 17.09
CA TYR A 211 35.41 -13.36 17.96
C TYR A 211 36.61 -14.27 17.62
N GLY A 212 37.28 -14.01 16.52
CA GLY A 212 38.46 -14.77 16.14
C GLY A 212 39.65 -14.50 17.07
N PRO A 213 40.67 -15.36 17.03
CA PRO A 213 41.87 -15.17 17.88
C PRO A 213 42.56 -13.87 17.53
N GLY A 214 42.52 -12.91 18.46
CA GLY A 214 42.81 -11.48 18.30
C GLY A 214 44.21 -11.08 17.83
N GLN A 215 45.10 -12.03 17.54
CA GLN A 215 46.42 -11.75 16.95
C GLN A 215 46.47 -11.97 15.44
N ILE A 216 45.46 -12.63 14.84
CA ILE A 216 45.44 -13.04 13.44
C ILE A 216 44.79 -11.99 12.53
N LEU A 217 44.13 -10.96 13.09
CA LEU A 217 43.18 -10.11 12.39
C LEU A 217 43.66 -8.64 12.32
N LYS A 218 44.90 -8.40 12.02
CA LYS A 218 45.41 -7.04 11.77
C LYS A 218 45.18 -6.63 10.32
N THR A 219 44.89 -5.34 10.10
CA THR A 219 44.80 -4.72 8.77
C THR A 219 46.04 -5.00 7.93
N GLY A 220 45.87 -5.29 6.65
CA GLY A 220 46.96 -5.66 5.73
C GLY A 220 47.25 -7.17 5.69
N GLN A 221 46.53 -7.99 6.45
CA GLN A 221 46.69 -9.43 6.45
C GLN A 221 45.65 -10.16 5.54
N TRP A 222 45.76 -11.48 5.46
CA TRP A 222 44.89 -12.30 4.62
C TRP A 222 43.39 -12.13 4.93
N PHE A 223 43.03 -11.69 6.13
CA PHE A 223 41.65 -11.46 6.53
C PHE A 223 41.00 -10.31 5.74
N ASP A 224 41.77 -9.29 5.37
CA ASP A 224 41.27 -8.16 4.56
C ASP A 224 40.76 -8.60 3.20
N LEU A 225 41.22 -9.75 2.70
CA LEU A 225 40.73 -10.35 1.47
C LEU A 225 39.24 -10.76 1.58
N LEU A 226 38.75 -11.14 2.77
CA LEU A 226 37.34 -11.44 2.99
C LEU A 226 36.47 -10.19 2.79
N TRP A 227 36.93 -9.04 3.30
CA TRP A 227 36.26 -7.76 3.06
C TRP A 227 36.19 -7.40 1.58
N SER A 228 37.29 -7.60 0.86
CA SER A 228 37.30 -7.34 -0.58
C SER A 228 36.36 -8.27 -1.36
N VAL A 229 36.26 -9.54 -0.97
CA VAL A 229 35.29 -10.47 -1.55
C VAL A 229 33.87 -10.01 -1.32
N LEU A 230 33.57 -9.52 -0.11
CA LEU A 230 32.25 -8.97 0.20
C LEU A 230 31.91 -7.73 -0.65
N LEU A 231 32.87 -6.93 -1.08
CA LEU A 231 32.66 -5.84 -2.03
C LEU A 231 32.41 -6.33 -3.45
N VAL A 232 33.03 -7.43 -3.85
CA VAL A 232 32.86 -8.01 -5.19
C VAL A 232 31.48 -8.64 -5.36
N VAL A 233 30.89 -9.25 -4.33
CA VAL A 233 29.59 -9.93 -4.41
C VAL A 233 28.46 -9.00 -4.91
N PRO A 234 28.18 -7.85 -4.29
CA PRO A 234 27.10 -6.95 -4.76
C PRO A 234 27.40 -6.35 -6.13
N MET A 235 28.67 -6.14 -6.46
CA MET A 235 29.10 -5.68 -7.78
C MET A 235 28.78 -6.70 -8.88
N VAL A 236 29.07 -7.98 -8.66
CA VAL A 236 28.74 -9.06 -9.61
C VAL A 236 27.24 -9.17 -9.79
N ILE A 237 26.47 -9.13 -8.69
CA ILE A 237 25.01 -9.17 -8.74
C ILE A 237 24.47 -7.98 -9.55
N ALA A 238 24.94 -6.76 -9.28
CA ALA A 238 24.51 -5.55 -9.99
C ALA A 238 24.89 -5.58 -11.48
N THR A 239 26.08 -6.06 -11.85
CA THR A 239 26.50 -6.16 -13.24
C THR A 239 25.74 -7.24 -14.02
N ALA A 240 25.40 -8.35 -13.37
CA ALA A 240 24.63 -9.45 -13.95
C ALA A 240 23.11 -9.18 -13.97
N TRP A 241 22.65 -8.16 -13.26
CA TRP A 241 21.23 -7.86 -13.11
C TRP A 241 20.53 -7.57 -14.44
N LYS A 242 19.41 -8.26 -14.65
CA LYS A 242 18.44 -8.00 -15.73
C LYS A 242 17.05 -8.10 -15.15
N GLN A 243 16.26 -7.05 -15.31
CA GLN A 243 14.86 -7.05 -14.89
C GLN A 243 14.05 -8.00 -15.77
N ALA A 244 13.10 -8.73 -15.18
CA ALA A 244 12.22 -9.63 -15.93
C ALA A 244 11.20 -8.83 -16.76
N GLU A 245 10.94 -9.25 -18.00
CA GLU A 245 10.05 -8.55 -18.94
C GLU A 245 8.55 -8.80 -18.70
N ALA A 246 8.18 -9.76 -17.87
CA ALA A 246 6.77 -10.11 -17.64
C ALA A 246 6.43 -10.34 -16.17
N PRO A 247 5.24 -9.92 -15.71
CA PRO A 247 4.75 -10.29 -14.40
C PRO A 247 4.44 -11.79 -14.38
N VAL A 248 5.03 -12.52 -13.46
CA VAL A 248 4.64 -13.90 -13.15
C VAL A 248 3.23 -13.84 -12.55
N ILE A 249 2.30 -14.63 -13.12
CA ILE A 249 0.92 -14.76 -12.62
C ILE A 249 0.96 -15.01 -11.11
N PRO A 250 0.29 -14.19 -10.30
CA PRO A 250 0.34 -14.33 -8.86
C PRO A 250 -0.47 -15.55 -8.43
N LEU A 251 0.20 -16.60 -8.01
CA LEU A 251 -0.40 -17.62 -7.14
C LEU A 251 -0.52 -16.98 -5.74
N GLU A 252 -1.74 -16.55 -5.39
CA GLU A 252 -1.97 -15.86 -4.14
C GLU A 252 -1.87 -16.76 -2.90
N PRO A 253 -1.00 -16.40 -1.97
CA PRO A 253 -1.35 -16.50 -0.57
C PRO A 253 -1.51 -15.09 0.03
N LYS A 254 -2.67 -14.48 -0.15
CA LYS A 254 -3.07 -13.18 0.45
C LYS A 254 -2.71 -13.08 1.94
N ARG A 255 -2.74 -14.22 2.65
CA ARG A 255 -2.41 -14.30 4.09
C ARG A 255 -0.94 -14.08 4.40
N ALA A 256 -0.01 -14.70 3.65
CA ALA A 256 1.42 -14.59 3.93
C ALA A 256 1.95 -13.17 3.64
N LYS A 257 1.50 -12.53 2.55
CA LYS A 257 1.84 -11.13 2.22
C LYS A 257 1.39 -10.19 3.35
N ARG A 258 0.20 -10.40 3.90
CA ARG A 258 -0.36 -9.59 4.98
C ARG A 258 0.42 -9.76 6.29
N ILE A 259 0.70 -11.01 6.69
CA ILE A 259 1.48 -11.31 7.91
C ILE A 259 2.88 -10.71 7.81
N TYR A 260 3.56 -10.86 6.67
CA TYR A 260 4.89 -10.30 6.46
C TYR A 260 4.86 -8.75 6.59
N ALA A 261 3.90 -8.09 5.94
CA ALA A 261 3.76 -6.64 6.05
C ALA A 261 3.52 -6.20 7.51
N GLU A 262 2.67 -6.90 8.24
CA GLU A 262 2.37 -6.59 9.64
C GLU A 262 3.57 -6.84 10.57
N VAL A 263 4.31 -7.94 10.38
CA VAL A 263 5.49 -8.29 11.22
C VAL A 263 6.68 -7.36 10.95
N SER A 264 6.89 -6.99 9.69
CA SER A 264 8.02 -6.10 9.33
C SER A 264 7.94 -4.73 10.01
N TYR A 265 6.73 -4.25 10.35
CA TYR A 265 6.54 -2.98 11.04
C TYR A 265 7.03 -2.99 12.50
N LEU A 266 7.06 -4.14 13.13
CA LEU A 266 7.53 -4.29 14.50
C LEU A 266 9.05 -4.43 14.59
N LEU A 267 9.73 -4.71 13.47
CA LEU A 267 11.17 -4.94 13.45
C LEU A 267 11.96 -3.76 14.01
N TYR A 268 11.68 -2.54 13.54
CA TYR A 268 12.38 -1.33 13.97
C TYR A 268 12.17 -1.00 15.45
N PRO A 269 10.93 -0.89 15.96
CA PRO A 269 10.70 -0.62 17.38
C PRO A 269 11.33 -1.68 18.30
N VAL A 270 11.30 -2.94 17.90
CA VAL A 270 11.91 -4.04 18.68
C VAL A 270 13.43 -3.90 18.72
N LEU A 271 14.09 -3.62 17.59
CA LEU A 271 15.54 -3.42 17.56
C LEU A 271 15.95 -2.20 18.38
N VAL A 272 15.22 -1.09 18.28
CA VAL A 272 15.44 0.11 19.10
C VAL A 272 15.28 -0.22 20.58
N LEU A 273 14.26 -0.96 20.97
CA LEU A 273 14.02 -1.34 22.36
C LEU A 273 15.16 -2.20 22.91
N ILE A 274 15.61 -3.22 22.17
CA ILE A 274 16.71 -4.10 22.57
C ILE A 274 18.00 -3.28 22.83
N MET A 275 18.34 -2.37 21.91
CA MET A 275 19.51 -1.53 22.08
C MET A 275 19.36 -0.53 23.23
N SER A 276 18.16 0.03 23.38
CA SER A 276 17.87 1.00 24.45
C SER A 276 17.94 0.42 25.85
N LEU A 277 17.67 -0.88 26.04
CA LEU A 277 17.83 -1.55 27.35
C LEU A 277 19.25 -1.45 27.88
N ARG A 278 20.26 -1.60 27.00
CA ARG A 278 21.66 -1.49 27.39
C ARG A 278 22.08 -0.02 27.58
N ILE A 279 21.61 0.87 26.70
CA ILE A 279 21.87 2.32 26.82
C ILE A 279 21.31 2.83 28.15
N ALA A 280 20.15 2.34 28.59
CA ALA A 280 19.49 2.75 29.83
C ALA A 280 20.31 2.44 31.09
N GLN A 281 21.10 1.37 31.08
CA GLN A 281 21.97 1.01 32.23
C GLN A 281 23.02 2.09 32.52
N GLN A 282 23.43 2.89 31.52
CA GLN A 282 24.45 3.91 31.68
C GLN A 282 23.93 5.34 31.44
N ARG A 283 22.93 5.51 30.57
CA ARG A 283 22.38 6.79 30.12
C ARG A 283 20.86 6.72 29.94
N LEU A 284 20.12 6.65 31.05
CA LEU A 284 18.67 6.47 31.07
C LEU A 284 17.92 7.51 30.20
N MET A 285 18.29 8.80 30.32
CA MET A 285 17.62 9.87 29.56
C MET A 285 17.80 9.73 28.06
N LEU A 286 18.99 9.29 27.61
CA LEU A 286 19.27 9.07 26.21
C LEU A 286 18.48 7.86 25.66
N ALA A 287 18.42 6.77 26.42
CA ALA A 287 17.60 5.62 26.07
C ALA A 287 16.11 5.98 25.97
N ALA A 288 15.61 6.72 26.97
CA ALA A 288 14.23 7.20 26.97
C ALA A 288 13.91 8.08 25.75
N LEU A 289 14.83 8.99 25.36
CA LEU A 289 14.68 9.83 24.18
C LEU A 289 14.59 8.99 22.90
N VAL A 290 15.49 8.02 22.71
CA VAL A 290 15.52 7.14 21.52
C VAL A 290 14.24 6.30 21.44
N VAL A 291 13.79 5.74 22.55
CA VAL A 291 12.52 4.98 22.59
C VAL A 291 11.33 5.88 22.29
N LEU A 292 11.28 7.07 22.86
CA LEU A 292 10.20 8.04 22.65
C LEU A 292 10.13 8.45 21.15
N LEU A 293 11.26 8.79 20.54
CA LEU A 293 11.31 9.16 19.12
C LEU A 293 10.88 7.99 18.21
N SER A 294 11.31 6.76 18.54
CA SER A 294 10.89 5.56 17.83
C SER A 294 9.38 5.33 17.97
N PHE A 295 8.83 5.51 19.16
CA PHE A 295 7.40 5.40 19.42
C PHE A 295 6.58 6.44 18.64
N ILE A 296 7.02 7.72 18.65
CA ILE A 296 6.38 8.81 17.90
C ILE A 296 6.38 8.50 16.41
N SER A 297 7.53 8.09 15.86
CA SER A 297 7.64 7.76 14.43
C SER A 297 6.77 6.57 14.04
N SER A 298 6.73 5.51 14.87
CA SER A 298 5.87 4.33 14.64
C SER A 298 4.39 4.70 14.70
N SER A 299 4.00 5.53 15.67
CA SER A 299 2.62 6.01 15.83
C SER A 299 2.19 6.88 14.64
N ALA A 300 3.04 7.80 14.21
CA ALA A 300 2.79 8.62 13.02
C ALA A 300 2.61 7.77 11.76
N ARG A 301 3.46 6.76 11.58
CA ARG A 301 3.36 5.80 10.48
C ARG A 301 2.03 5.02 10.50
N MET A 302 1.63 4.55 11.68
CA MET A 302 0.37 3.84 11.86
C MET A 302 -0.82 4.73 11.49
N LEU A 303 -0.83 6.00 11.94
CA LEU A 303 -1.88 6.97 11.63
C LEU A 303 -1.98 7.24 10.11
N VAL A 304 -0.83 7.45 9.43
CA VAL A 304 -0.81 7.67 7.97
C VAL A 304 -1.34 6.44 7.24
N THR A 305 -0.94 5.23 7.65
CA THR A 305 -1.40 3.98 7.03
C THR A 305 -2.91 3.78 7.24
N GLN A 306 -3.42 4.00 8.45
CA GLN A 306 -4.85 3.89 8.76
C GLN A 306 -5.68 4.90 7.96
N SER A 307 -5.22 6.16 7.88
CA SER A 307 -5.90 7.20 7.11
C SER A 307 -6.02 6.83 5.62
N ARG A 308 -4.94 6.29 5.03
CA ARG A 308 -4.96 5.81 3.64
C ARG A 308 -5.90 4.63 3.44
N MET A 309 -5.89 3.67 4.36
CA MET A 309 -6.82 2.53 4.30
C MET A 309 -8.28 2.98 4.38
N MET A 310 -8.58 3.97 5.24
CA MET A 310 -9.93 4.53 5.34
C MET A 310 -10.36 5.21 4.04
N LEU A 311 -9.50 6.06 3.45
CA LEU A 311 -9.77 6.73 2.19
C LEU A 311 -9.98 5.75 1.02
N ALA A 312 -9.11 4.73 0.92
CA ALA A 312 -9.23 3.68 -0.10
C ALA A 312 -10.53 2.87 0.08
N LYS A 313 -10.87 2.51 1.32
CA LYS A 313 -12.13 1.80 1.64
C LYS A 313 -13.35 2.65 1.28
N GLU A 314 -13.30 3.95 1.56
CA GLU A 314 -14.39 4.85 1.21
C GLU A 314 -14.53 5.04 -0.30
N ALA A 315 -13.42 5.14 -1.04
CA ALA A 315 -13.44 5.19 -2.50
C ALA A 315 -14.05 3.91 -3.11
N LEU A 316 -13.61 2.73 -2.65
CA LEU A 316 -14.18 1.44 -3.05
C LEU A 316 -15.68 1.34 -2.69
N ARG A 317 -16.07 1.84 -1.52
CA ARG A 317 -17.49 1.86 -1.11
C ARG A 317 -18.32 2.77 -2.00
N ARG A 318 -17.79 3.93 -2.39
CA ARG A 318 -18.46 4.85 -3.34
C ARG A 318 -18.61 4.21 -4.73
N GLU A 319 -17.59 3.54 -5.23
CA GLU A 319 -17.62 2.81 -6.50
C GLU A 319 -18.63 1.65 -6.43
N ALA A 320 -18.60 0.86 -5.34
CA ALA A 320 -19.53 -0.24 -5.11
C ALA A 320 -20.97 0.20 -4.81
N SER A 321 -21.26 1.49 -4.64
CA SER A 321 -22.61 2.02 -4.37
C SER A 321 -23.40 2.39 -5.62
N ARG A 322 -22.78 2.33 -6.80
CA ARG A 322 -23.45 2.62 -8.07
C ARG A 322 -23.85 1.34 -8.80
N ASP A 323 -24.97 1.41 -9.51
CA ASP A 323 -25.38 0.37 -10.45
C ASP A 323 -24.53 0.42 -11.72
N SER A 324 -23.94 -0.69 -12.13
CA SER A 324 -22.98 -0.76 -13.23
C SER A 324 -23.60 -0.45 -14.60
N LEU A 325 -24.91 -0.65 -14.77
CA LEU A 325 -25.60 -0.39 -16.02
C LEU A 325 -26.06 1.06 -16.15
N THR A 326 -26.64 1.62 -15.07
CA THR A 326 -27.35 2.91 -15.11
C THR A 326 -26.56 4.05 -14.46
N SER A 327 -25.48 3.75 -13.73
CA SER A 327 -24.70 4.70 -12.93
C SER A 327 -25.47 5.42 -11.81
N LEU A 328 -26.74 5.08 -11.58
CA LEU A 328 -27.55 5.51 -10.45
C LEU A 328 -27.09 4.80 -9.16
N TRP A 329 -27.67 5.17 -8.01
CA TRP A 329 -27.49 4.38 -6.80
C TRP A 329 -27.97 2.94 -7.03
N ASN A 330 -27.21 1.95 -6.56
CA ASN A 330 -27.71 0.57 -6.57
C ASN A 330 -28.71 0.33 -5.44
N HIS A 331 -29.36 -0.82 -5.43
CA HIS A 331 -30.39 -1.20 -4.47
C HIS A 331 -29.98 -0.93 -3.00
N LYS A 332 -28.80 -1.38 -2.60
CA LYS A 332 -28.32 -1.19 -1.22
C LYS A 332 -28.11 0.27 -0.89
N ALA A 333 -27.44 1.00 -1.78
CA ALA A 333 -27.10 2.40 -1.55
C ALA A 333 -28.31 3.31 -1.51
N ILE A 334 -29.33 3.06 -2.34
CA ILE A 334 -30.56 3.89 -2.32
C ILE A 334 -31.38 3.67 -1.05
N LEU A 335 -31.38 2.45 -0.51
CA LEU A 335 -32.03 2.19 0.79
C LEU A 335 -31.27 2.86 1.94
N GLU A 336 -29.93 2.85 1.94
CA GLU A 336 -29.12 3.60 2.92
C GLU A 336 -29.37 5.11 2.82
N VAL A 337 -29.65 5.63 1.62
CA VAL A 337 -30.06 7.04 1.42
C VAL A 337 -31.42 7.30 2.04
N LEU A 338 -32.42 6.44 1.77
CA LEU A 338 -33.76 6.59 2.32
C LEU A 338 -33.74 6.60 3.85
N GLU A 339 -33.05 5.63 4.46
CA GLU A 339 -32.93 5.55 5.91
C GLU A 339 -32.33 6.85 6.50
N ARG A 340 -31.28 7.38 5.88
CA ARG A 340 -30.61 8.61 6.31
C ARG A 340 -31.53 9.85 6.18
N GLU A 341 -32.28 9.94 5.09
CA GLU A 341 -33.19 11.08 4.89
C GLU A 341 -34.39 11.00 5.84
N LEU A 342 -34.89 9.80 6.18
CA LEU A 342 -35.93 9.63 7.20
C LEU A 342 -35.41 9.99 8.61
N LEU A 343 -34.18 9.63 8.97
CA LEU A 343 -33.54 10.07 10.21
C LEU A 343 -33.35 11.60 10.26
N ARG A 344 -33.14 12.23 9.11
CA ARG A 344 -33.06 13.69 8.99
C ARG A 344 -34.42 14.32 9.10
N SER A 345 -35.43 13.77 8.45
CA SER A 345 -36.83 14.15 8.50
C SER A 345 -37.37 14.24 9.94
N GLU A 346 -37.01 13.24 10.75
CA GLU A 346 -37.38 13.20 12.17
C GLU A 346 -36.89 14.44 12.97
N ARG A 347 -35.73 15.00 12.60
CA ARG A 347 -35.13 16.17 13.24
C ARG A 347 -35.66 17.49 12.67
N ASP A 348 -35.79 17.53 11.34
CA ASP A 348 -36.11 18.74 10.61
C ASP A 348 -37.63 18.91 10.43
N HIS A 349 -38.44 17.92 10.84
CA HIS A 349 -39.89 17.84 10.68
C HIS A 349 -40.38 18.11 9.24
N GLN A 350 -39.59 17.63 8.27
CA GLN A 350 -39.92 17.77 6.85
C GLN A 350 -40.13 16.38 6.27
N PRO A 351 -41.25 16.08 5.58
CA PRO A 351 -41.52 14.76 5.03
C PRO A 351 -40.53 14.36 3.94
N VAL A 352 -40.36 13.06 3.74
CA VAL A 352 -39.58 12.51 2.64
C VAL A 352 -40.52 11.83 1.67
N GLY A 353 -40.53 12.29 0.43
CA GLY A 353 -41.24 11.66 -0.66
C GLY A 353 -40.50 10.41 -1.16
N VAL A 354 -41.25 9.34 -1.39
CA VAL A 354 -40.75 8.05 -1.88
C VAL A 354 -41.55 7.66 -3.11
N ILE A 355 -40.86 7.43 -4.25
CA ILE A 355 -41.49 7.05 -5.51
C ILE A 355 -40.91 5.73 -5.98
N MET A 356 -41.71 4.68 -6.06
CA MET A 356 -41.37 3.45 -6.70
C MET A 356 -41.79 3.50 -8.17
N VAL A 357 -40.86 3.22 -9.06
CA VAL A 357 -41.01 3.34 -10.52
C VAL A 357 -40.75 1.98 -11.18
N ASP A 358 -41.56 1.61 -12.15
CA ASP A 358 -41.37 0.40 -12.95
C ASP A 358 -41.61 0.70 -14.44
N VAL A 359 -40.77 0.08 -15.29
CA VAL A 359 -40.82 0.24 -16.74
C VAL A 359 -41.89 -0.67 -17.33
N ASP A 360 -42.97 -0.07 -17.85
CA ASP A 360 -44.08 -0.82 -18.41
C ASP A 360 -43.69 -1.69 -19.57
N HIS A 361 -44.07 -2.98 -19.49
CA HIS A 361 -43.84 -3.98 -20.51
C HIS A 361 -42.37 -4.19 -20.89
N PHE A 362 -41.43 -3.95 -19.99
CA PHE A 362 -39.95 -4.07 -20.27
C PHE A 362 -39.58 -5.48 -20.76
N LYS A 363 -40.22 -6.53 -20.26
CA LYS A 363 -40.03 -7.91 -20.76
C LYS A 363 -40.31 -8.01 -22.26
N LYS A 364 -41.33 -7.33 -22.77
CA LYS A 364 -41.63 -7.33 -24.23
C LYS A 364 -40.52 -6.67 -25.04
N VAL A 365 -39.87 -5.66 -24.51
CA VAL A 365 -38.69 -5.01 -25.14
C VAL A 365 -37.56 -6.03 -25.24
N ASN A 366 -37.23 -6.73 -24.16
CA ASN A 366 -36.21 -7.76 -24.15
C ASN A 366 -36.52 -8.91 -25.10
N ASP A 367 -37.75 -9.42 -25.05
CA ASP A 367 -38.21 -10.56 -25.87
C ASP A 367 -38.21 -10.24 -27.38
N SER A 368 -38.51 -8.99 -27.73
CA SER A 368 -38.60 -8.55 -29.16
C SER A 368 -37.29 -8.05 -29.73
N ARG A 369 -36.38 -7.50 -28.92
CA ARG A 369 -35.15 -6.77 -29.37
C ARG A 369 -33.85 -7.22 -28.71
N GLY A 370 -33.93 -8.18 -27.80
CA GLY A 370 -32.80 -8.72 -27.05
C GLY A 370 -32.37 -7.86 -25.86
N HIS A 371 -31.63 -8.47 -24.96
CA HIS A 371 -31.19 -7.83 -23.70
C HIS A 371 -30.32 -6.57 -23.91
N VAL A 372 -29.48 -6.53 -24.96
CA VAL A 372 -28.65 -5.36 -25.27
C VAL A 372 -29.51 -4.11 -25.56
N ALA A 373 -30.64 -4.29 -26.23
CA ALA A 373 -31.60 -3.19 -26.47
C ALA A 373 -32.31 -2.78 -25.18
N GLY A 374 -32.71 -3.77 -24.34
CA GLY A 374 -33.26 -3.50 -23.01
C GLY A 374 -32.31 -2.72 -22.11
N ASP A 375 -31.02 -3.07 -22.09
CA ASP A 375 -29.99 -2.33 -21.37
C ASP A 375 -29.85 -0.88 -21.86
N ALA A 376 -29.93 -0.65 -23.17
CA ALA A 376 -29.91 0.71 -23.70
C ALA A 376 -31.15 1.52 -23.26
N VAL A 377 -32.34 0.89 -23.25
CA VAL A 377 -33.57 1.49 -22.74
C VAL A 377 -33.42 1.87 -21.27
N LEU A 378 -32.92 0.98 -20.42
CA LEU A 378 -32.73 1.29 -18.98
C LEU A 378 -31.75 2.43 -18.75
N ARG A 379 -30.65 2.54 -19.54
CA ARG A 379 -29.71 3.67 -19.43
C ARG A 379 -30.38 4.99 -19.77
N ILE A 380 -31.18 5.03 -20.81
CA ILE A 380 -31.85 6.25 -21.25
C ILE A 380 -32.94 6.67 -20.23
N ILE A 381 -33.72 5.71 -19.73
CA ILE A 381 -34.74 5.96 -18.67
C ILE A 381 -34.04 6.48 -17.42
N ALA A 382 -32.97 5.86 -16.98
CA ALA A 382 -32.21 6.28 -15.82
C ALA A 382 -31.70 7.73 -15.94
N SER A 383 -31.17 8.09 -17.12
CA SER A 383 -30.74 9.46 -17.42
C SER A 383 -31.93 10.42 -17.47
N GLY A 384 -33.06 10.01 -18.05
CA GLY A 384 -34.30 10.79 -18.09
C GLY A 384 -34.87 11.06 -16.70
N ILE A 385 -34.92 10.08 -15.82
CA ILE A 385 -35.34 10.24 -14.42
C ILE A 385 -34.39 11.20 -13.69
N ALA A 386 -33.07 10.99 -13.83
CA ALA A 386 -32.07 11.82 -13.17
C ALA A 386 -32.14 13.30 -13.61
N ALA A 387 -32.54 13.58 -14.85
CA ALA A 387 -32.69 14.94 -15.36
C ALA A 387 -33.97 15.65 -14.81
N MET A 388 -34.93 14.91 -14.31
CA MET A 388 -36.20 15.45 -13.82
C MET A 388 -36.23 15.69 -12.31
N VAL A 389 -35.25 15.19 -11.58
CA VAL A 389 -35.13 15.35 -10.12
C VAL A 389 -34.18 16.50 -9.77
N ARG A 390 -34.32 17.03 -8.55
CA ARG A 390 -33.47 18.10 -8.03
C ARG A 390 -32.09 17.56 -7.63
N PRO A 391 -31.04 18.40 -7.52
CA PRO A 391 -29.70 17.95 -7.15
C PRO A 391 -29.61 17.25 -5.77
N TYR A 392 -30.53 17.52 -4.86
CA TYR A 392 -30.62 16.91 -3.54
C TYR A 392 -31.59 15.72 -3.45
N ASP A 393 -32.37 15.47 -4.50
CA ASP A 393 -33.13 14.23 -4.65
C ASP A 393 -32.18 13.09 -5.02
N SER A 394 -32.55 11.89 -4.68
CA SER A 394 -31.74 10.71 -4.98
C SER A 394 -32.52 9.71 -5.82
N VAL A 395 -31.83 9.12 -6.80
CA VAL A 395 -32.38 8.10 -7.69
C VAL A 395 -31.51 6.86 -7.66
N GLY A 396 -32.12 5.68 -7.51
CA GLY A 396 -31.43 4.40 -7.53
C GLY A 396 -32.17 3.35 -8.36
N ARG A 397 -31.41 2.37 -8.86
CA ARG A 397 -31.99 1.17 -9.46
C ARG A 397 -32.32 0.20 -8.33
N TYR A 398 -33.60 -0.04 -8.12
CA TYR A 398 -34.11 -0.86 -7.01
C TYR A 398 -34.18 -2.35 -7.38
N GLY A 399 -34.52 -2.65 -8.63
CA GLY A 399 -34.63 -4.01 -9.17
C GLY A 399 -34.17 -4.09 -10.62
N GLY A 400 -34.55 -5.13 -11.34
CA GLY A 400 -34.20 -5.33 -12.74
C GLY A 400 -34.60 -4.15 -13.63
N GLU A 401 -35.87 -3.79 -13.59
CA GLU A 401 -36.55 -2.70 -14.33
C GLU A 401 -37.18 -1.67 -13.43
N GLU A 402 -36.86 -1.71 -12.12
CA GLU A 402 -37.43 -0.88 -11.08
C GLU A 402 -36.45 0.19 -10.60
N PHE A 403 -36.97 1.41 -10.37
CA PHE A 403 -36.20 2.51 -9.81
C PHE A 403 -36.87 3.07 -8.57
N LEU A 404 -36.09 3.60 -7.65
CA LEU A 404 -36.53 4.27 -6.45
C LEU A 404 -36.05 5.71 -6.46
N ILE A 405 -36.96 6.68 -6.27
CA ILE A 405 -36.66 8.10 -6.15
C ILE A 405 -36.97 8.52 -4.72
N ILE A 406 -36.07 9.25 -4.11
CA ILE A 406 -36.19 9.81 -2.77
C ILE A 406 -36.12 11.32 -2.87
N ALA A 407 -37.16 12.01 -2.42
CA ALA A 407 -37.34 13.46 -2.51
C ALA A 407 -37.48 14.05 -1.10
N PRO A 408 -36.37 14.47 -0.46
CA PRO A 408 -36.42 15.11 0.85
C PRO A 408 -37.20 16.43 0.84
N GLY A 409 -37.98 16.67 1.88
CA GLY A 409 -38.78 17.88 2.02
C GLY A 409 -40.04 17.90 1.13
N CYS A 410 -40.40 16.78 0.52
CA CYS A 410 -41.60 16.68 -0.33
C CYS A 410 -42.73 15.95 0.40
N GLY A 411 -43.87 16.61 0.57
CA GLY A 411 -45.10 15.99 0.98
C GLY A 411 -45.72 15.16 -0.15
N LEU A 412 -46.84 14.48 0.12
CA LEU A 412 -47.46 13.53 -0.84
C LEU A 412 -47.86 14.22 -2.16
N GLY A 413 -48.36 15.45 -2.12
CA GLY A 413 -48.74 16.23 -3.30
C GLY A 413 -47.53 16.58 -4.18
N GLU A 414 -46.47 17.11 -3.58
CA GLU A 414 -45.23 17.47 -4.28
C GLU A 414 -44.51 16.20 -4.84
N THR A 415 -44.58 15.11 -4.11
CA THR A 415 -44.04 13.81 -4.56
C THR A 415 -44.82 13.28 -5.77
N TRP A 416 -46.14 13.45 -5.76
CA TRP A 416 -46.99 13.10 -6.89
C TRP A 416 -46.69 13.96 -8.13
N GLU A 417 -46.54 15.28 -7.96
CA GLU A 417 -46.17 16.19 -9.06
C GLU A 417 -44.80 15.81 -9.67
N LEU A 418 -43.81 15.48 -8.82
CA LEU A 418 -42.52 14.99 -9.31
C LEU A 418 -42.68 13.70 -10.09
N ALA A 419 -43.46 12.76 -9.60
CA ALA A 419 -43.71 11.49 -10.27
C ALA A 419 -44.38 11.66 -11.64
N GLU A 420 -45.40 12.54 -11.75
CA GLU A 420 -46.08 12.89 -13.01
C GLU A 420 -45.12 13.57 -13.99
N ARG A 421 -44.23 14.45 -13.52
CA ARG A 421 -43.21 15.08 -14.35
C ARG A 421 -42.25 14.01 -14.94
N VAL A 422 -41.80 13.07 -14.13
CA VAL A 422 -40.95 11.95 -14.57
C VAL A 422 -41.70 11.08 -15.59
N ARG A 423 -42.94 10.69 -15.29
CA ARG A 423 -43.77 9.87 -16.17
C ARG A 423 -43.96 10.50 -17.55
N THR A 424 -44.39 11.76 -17.57
CA THR A 424 -44.65 12.48 -18.82
C THR A 424 -43.40 12.68 -19.64
N HIS A 425 -42.28 13.00 -18.99
CA HIS A 425 -40.98 13.12 -19.65
C HIS A 425 -40.59 11.83 -20.36
N VAL A 426 -40.61 10.69 -19.65
CA VAL A 426 -40.21 9.39 -20.25
C VAL A 426 -41.20 8.97 -21.35
N ALA A 427 -42.51 9.16 -21.16
CA ALA A 427 -43.52 8.84 -22.16
C ALA A 427 -43.36 9.66 -23.46
N SER A 428 -42.80 10.88 -23.37
CA SER A 428 -42.54 11.74 -24.53
C SER A 428 -41.20 11.41 -25.26
N CYS A 429 -40.31 10.62 -24.64
CA CYS A 429 -39.02 10.26 -25.20
C CYS A 429 -39.16 9.17 -26.24
N SER A 430 -38.60 9.40 -27.43
CA SER A 430 -38.38 8.34 -28.44
C SER A 430 -37.00 7.73 -28.20
N ILE A 431 -36.97 6.52 -27.63
CA ILE A 431 -35.71 5.84 -27.27
C ILE A 431 -35.21 5.03 -28.46
N MET A 432 -34.02 5.33 -28.97
CA MET A 432 -33.40 4.52 -30.01
C MET A 432 -32.71 3.29 -29.41
N ALA A 433 -33.24 2.11 -29.67
CA ALA A 433 -32.68 0.84 -29.17
C ALA A 433 -32.76 -0.24 -30.25
N GLY A 434 -31.65 -0.93 -30.52
CA GLY A 434 -31.57 -1.95 -31.57
C GLY A 434 -31.80 -1.44 -33.00
N GLY A 435 -31.46 -0.16 -33.27
CA GLY A 435 -31.60 0.45 -34.61
C GLY A 435 -33.00 0.97 -34.97
N ALA A 436 -33.96 0.92 -34.02
CA ALA A 436 -35.32 1.44 -34.25
C ALA A 436 -35.88 2.15 -33.01
N PRO A 437 -36.82 3.10 -33.18
CA PRO A 437 -37.43 3.76 -32.05
C PRO A 437 -38.28 2.79 -31.19
N VAL A 438 -38.17 2.91 -29.87
CA VAL A 438 -38.96 2.20 -28.88
C VAL A 438 -39.64 3.23 -28.00
N GLN A 439 -40.93 3.13 -27.85
CA GLN A 439 -41.68 3.94 -26.93
C GLN A 439 -42.00 3.09 -25.66
N VAL A 440 -41.65 3.63 -24.52
CA VAL A 440 -41.89 2.99 -23.22
C VAL A 440 -42.59 3.98 -22.30
N THR A 441 -43.37 3.45 -21.38
CA THR A 441 -44.03 4.24 -20.35
C THR A 441 -43.62 3.74 -18.97
N LEU A 442 -43.92 4.52 -17.95
CA LEU A 442 -43.66 4.18 -16.56
C LEU A 442 -44.91 4.10 -15.76
N SER A 443 -45.02 3.12 -14.88
CA SER A 443 -45.96 3.10 -13.76
C SER A 443 -45.24 3.54 -12.50
N LEU A 444 -45.87 4.40 -11.69
CA LEU A 444 -45.24 4.99 -10.50
C LEU A 444 -46.21 4.88 -9.31
N GLY A 445 -45.66 4.50 -8.16
CA GLY A 445 -46.36 4.55 -6.87
C GLY A 445 -45.68 5.52 -5.93
N VAL A 446 -46.42 6.41 -5.30
CA VAL A 446 -45.87 7.44 -4.41
C VAL A 446 -46.32 7.24 -2.97
N ALA A 447 -45.42 7.49 -2.02
CA ALA A 447 -45.67 7.48 -0.59
C ALA A 447 -44.79 8.53 0.09
N THR A 448 -45.03 8.75 1.38
CA THR A 448 -44.19 9.63 2.23
C THR A 448 -43.86 8.98 3.55
N GLY A 449 -42.72 9.36 4.14
CA GLY A 449 -42.30 9.00 5.49
C GLY A 449 -41.85 10.23 6.25
N GLU A 450 -41.98 10.23 7.57
CA GLU A 450 -41.66 11.37 8.43
C GLU A 450 -40.60 11.06 9.50
N ASN A 451 -40.29 9.76 9.70
CA ASN A 451 -39.35 9.32 10.68
C ASN A 451 -38.71 7.96 10.29
N SER A 452 -37.70 7.54 11.02
CA SER A 452 -36.95 6.30 10.73
C SER A 452 -37.81 5.01 10.83
N ALA A 453 -38.85 5.01 11.66
CA ALA A 453 -39.77 3.87 11.77
C ALA A 453 -40.69 3.71 10.55
N ASP A 454 -40.79 4.74 9.70
CA ASP A 454 -41.64 4.74 8.50
C ASP A 454 -40.94 4.09 7.28
N LEU A 455 -39.69 3.64 7.36
CA LEU A 455 -38.94 3.10 6.20
C LEU A 455 -39.70 1.97 5.48
N GLU A 456 -40.06 0.92 6.19
CA GLU A 456 -40.80 -0.20 5.61
C GLU A 456 -42.22 0.20 5.16
N LYS A 457 -42.86 1.09 5.91
CA LYS A 457 -44.20 1.59 5.60
C LYS A 457 -44.21 2.47 4.33
N ALA A 458 -43.20 3.34 4.17
CA ALA A 458 -43.08 4.18 2.99
C ALA A 458 -42.78 3.36 1.73
N LEU A 459 -41.86 2.38 1.84
CA LEU A 459 -41.55 1.46 0.74
C LEU A 459 -42.77 0.58 0.36
N SER A 460 -43.40 -0.07 1.34
CA SER A 460 -44.58 -0.91 1.08
C SER A 460 -45.78 -0.11 0.58
N GLY A 461 -45.94 1.12 1.07
CA GLY A 461 -46.94 2.04 0.58
C GLY A 461 -46.76 2.45 -0.87
N ALA A 462 -45.51 2.77 -1.27
CA ALA A 462 -45.15 3.09 -2.65
C ALA A 462 -45.30 1.85 -3.56
N ASP A 463 -44.86 0.66 -3.12
CA ASP A 463 -45.02 -0.59 -3.86
C ASP A 463 -46.50 -0.95 -4.09
N ALA A 464 -47.35 -0.89 -3.05
CA ALA A 464 -48.77 -1.10 -3.17
C ALA A 464 -49.45 -0.10 -4.12
N ALA A 465 -49.00 1.16 -4.12
CA ALA A 465 -49.46 2.18 -5.06
C ALA A 465 -49.01 1.85 -6.50
N LEU A 466 -47.76 1.45 -6.70
CA LEU A 466 -47.24 1.01 -8.00
C LEU A 466 -48.03 -0.19 -8.55
N TYR A 467 -48.35 -1.14 -7.69
CA TYR A 467 -49.19 -2.26 -8.08
C TYR A 467 -50.57 -1.80 -8.60
N ARG A 468 -51.20 -0.80 -7.92
CA ARG A 468 -52.47 -0.22 -8.41
C ARG A 468 -52.32 0.50 -9.72
N ALA A 469 -51.21 1.23 -9.91
CA ALA A 469 -50.90 1.88 -11.20
C ALA A 469 -50.83 0.86 -12.35
N LYS A 470 -50.15 -0.26 -12.14
CA LYS A 470 -50.06 -1.37 -13.10
C LYS A 470 -51.41 -1.98 -13.39
N ALA A 471 -52.25 -2.24 -12.34
CA ALA A 471 -53.58 -2.85 -12.46
C ALA A 471 -54.57 -1.92 -13.15
N ALA A 472 -54.50 -0.62 -12.94
CA ALA A 472 -55.40 0.38 -13.52
C ALA A 472 -55.10 0.75 -15.00
N GLY A 473 -54.16 0.02 -15.65
CA GLY A 473 -53.89 0.21 -17.09
C GLY A 473 -52.52 0.81 -17.38
N ARG A 474 -51.63 0.91 -16.40
CA ARG A 474 -50.24 1.40 -16.52
C ARG A 474 -50.14 2.87 -16.94
N ASN A 475 -48.92 3.36 -17.22
CA ASN A 475 -48.62 4.75 -17.62
C ASN A 475 -49.31 5.81 -16.75
N ARG A 476 -49.21 5.66 -15.42
CA ARG A 476 -49.84 6.55 -14.44
C ARG A 476 -49.13 6.57 -13.11
N VAL A 477 -49.45 7.56 -12.31
CA VAL A 477 -49.02 7.69 -10.93
C VAL A 477 -50.21 7.38 -10.01
N GLU A 478 -49.98 6.57 -8.98
CA GLU A 478 -50.97 6.30 -7.93
C GLU A 478 -50.37 6.67 -6.55
N PRO A 479 -51.11 7.37 -5.67
CA PRO A 479 -50.63 7.66 -4.33
C PRO A 479 -50.89 6.50 -3.37
N SER A 480 -50.06 6.39 -2.31
CA SER A 480 -50.38 5.50 -1.19
C SER A 480 -51.70 5.91 -0.54
N LEU A 481 -52.57 4.94 -0.32
CA LEU A 481 -53.81 5.22 0.42
C LEU A 481 -53.44 5.47 1.89
N GLY A 482 -53.50 6.73 2.33
CA GLY A 482 -53.41 7.08 3.74
C GLY A 482 -54.47 6.23 4.50
N ARG A 483 -54.14 5.74 5.68
CA ARG A 483 -55.11 5.08 6.56
C ARG A 483 -56.27 6.07 6.80
N ALA A 484 -57.37 5.82 6.10
CA ALA A 484 -58.64 6.44 6.49
C ALA A 484 -58.90 5.98 7.93
N ALA A 485 -59.04 6.91 8.83
CA ALA A 485 -59.46 6.65 10.20
C ALA A 485 -60.80 5.89 10.18
N GLY A 486 -60.72 4.61 10.54
CA GLY A 486 -61.87 3.81 10.93
C GLY A 486 -62.80 3.36 9.80
N ALA A 487 -62.60 2.09 9.30
CA ALA A 487 -63.73 1.18 9.01
C ALA A 487 -63.19 -0.23 8.62
N GLY A 488 -63.66 -1.26 9.32
CA GLY A 488 -64.02 -2.56 8.76
C GLY A 488 -62.89 -3.54 8.44
N GLN A 489 -62.74 -4.56 9.29
CA GLN A 489 -62.01 -5.80 9.05
C GLN A 489 -62.47 -6.44 7.73
N GLY A 490 -61.57 -6.54 6.77
CA GLY A 490 -61.68 -7.39 5.61
C GLY A 490 -60.39 -8.20 5.47
N THR A 491 -60.48 -9.48 5.66
CA THR A 491 -59.39 -10.48 5.52
C THR A 491 -58.80 -10.43 4.11
N ALA A 492 -57.52 -10.10 4.01
CA ALA A 492 -56.76 -10.19 2.78
C ALA A 492 -56.33 -11.65 2.53
N PRO A 493 -56.36 -12.14 1.28
CA PRO A 493 -55.78 -13.43 0.94
C PRO A 493 -54.25 -13.36 0.93
N THR A 494 -53.64 -14.28 1.64
CA THR A 494 -52.20 -14.56 1.61
C THR A 494 -51.80 -15.04 0.21
N ALA A 495 -51.08 -14.22 -0.53
CA ALA A 495 -50.38 -14.65 -1.74
C ALA A 495 -49.01 -15.20 -1.36
N GLU A 496 -48.78 -16.45 -1.63
CA GLU A 496 -47.49 -17.13 -1.55
C GLU A 496 -46.47 -16.42 -2.44
N ARG A 497 -45.37 -16.04 -1.84
CA ARG A 497 -44.17 -15.53 -2.54
C ARG A 497 -43.27 -16.72 -2.85
N ASP A 498 -43.24 -17.15 -4.10
CA ASP A 498 -42.15 -17.99 -4.60
C ASP A 498 -40.87 -17.17 -4.69
N PHE A 499 -39.95 -17.46 -3.77
CA PHE A 499 -38.56 -17.00 -3.85
C PHE A 499 -37.82 -17.84 -4.88
N TRP A 500 -37.35 -17.22 -5.95
CA TRP A 500 -36.31 -17.81 -6.78
C TRP A 500 -34.92 -17.38 -6.27
N ILE A 501 -34.08 -18.41 -6.05
CA ILE A 501 -32.66 -18.40 -5.67
C ILE A 501 -31.82 -17.79 -6.80
#